data_a80a8933ef44233e5f99e8da759523f6
#
_entry.id   a80a8933ef44233e5f99e8da759523f6
#
_cell.length_a   1.000
_cell.length_b   1.000
_cell.length_c   1.000
_cell.angle_alpha   90.00
_cell.angle_beta   90.00
_cell.angle_gamma   90.00
#
_symmetry.space_group_name_H-M   'P 1'
#
loop_
_entity.id
_entity.type
_entity.pdbx_description
1 polymer ?
#
loop_
_entity_poly.entity_id
_entity_poly.type
_entity_poly.pdbx_seq_one_letter_code
_entity_poly.pdbx_strand_id
1 'polypeptide(L)'
;PEMSRGLGDVYKRQFLMPIEDVMTISGRGTVATGRVERGMAKVGDAMEIVGIKPDRLSTTITGLEMFRKSLDFAEAGDNIGALLRGVDRTQIERGQVLAKPGTVHPHKVFESQVYVLTKDEGGRHTPFFSNYRPQFYFRTTDVTGIITLPEGTEMCMPGDNVMMHVELLTPVAMEEGLR
;
A
#
# COMPACT_ATOMS: atom_id res chain seq x y z
N PRO A 1 -15.50 -4.97 -24.65
CA PRO A 1 -16.05 -5.27 -23.32
C PRO A 1 -15.44 -6.50 -22.67
N GLU A 2 -15.04 -7.53 -23.44
CA GLU A 2 -14.43 -8.76 -22.89
C GLU A 2 -12.98 -8.58 -22.46
N MET A 3 -12.20 -7.73 -23.14
CA MET A 3 -10.81 -7.44 -22.76
C MET A 3 -10.69 -6.77 -21.40
N SER A 4 -11.62 -5.89 -21.02
CA SER A 4 -11.61 -5.22 -19.74
C SER A 4 -11.97 -6.16 -18.57
N ARG A 5 -12.78 -7.17 -18.83
CA ARG A 5 -13.09 -8.21 -17.85
C ARG A 5 -11.88 -9.11 -17.59
N GLY A 6 -11.17 -9.51 -18.64
CA GLY A 6 -9.97 -10.34 -18.50
C GLY A 6 -8.84 -9.68 -17.72
N LEU A 7 -8.58 -8.39 -17.97
CA LEU A 7 -7.58 -7.61 -17.25
C LEU A 7 -7.96 -7.41 -15.77
N GLY A 8 -9.23 -7.13 -15.49
CA GLY A 8 -9.73 -7.01 -14.13
C GLY A 8 -9.61 -8.32 -13.34
N ASP A 9 -9.87 -9.45 -13.98
CA ASP A 9 -9.74 -10.77 -13.34
C ASP A 9 -8.28 -11.14 -13.07
N VAL A 10 -7.36 -10.86 -13.98
CA VAL A 10 -5.92 -11.06 -13.79
C VAL A 10 -5.43 -10.20 -12.63
N TYR A 11 -5.82 -8.94 -12.59
CA TYR A 11 -5.48 -8.00 -11.53
C TYR A 11 -5.98 -8.47 -10.15
N LYS A 12 -7.23 -8.91 -10.06
CA LYS A 12 -7.83 -9.42 -8.82
C LYS A 12 -7.18 -10.70 -8.31
N ARG A 13 -6.48 -11.45 -9.18
CA ARG A 13 -5.77 -12.69 -8.82
C ARG A 13 -4.37 -12.44 -8.31
N GLN A 14 -3.84 -11.23 -8.48
CA GLN A 14 -2.50 -10.88 -8.01
C GLN A 14 -2.51 -10.60 -6.51
N PHE A 15 -1.86 -11.47 -5.75
CA PHE A 15 -1.80 -11.33 -4.30
C PHE A 15 -1.19 -10.01 -3.88
N LEU A 16 -1.84 -9.34 -2.94
CA LEU A 16 -1.32 -8.15 -2.29
C LEU A 16 -1.82 -8.10 -0.85
N MET A 17 -0.87 -7.95 0.07
CA MET A 17 -1.16 -7.79 1.50
C MET A 17 -0.37 -6.60 2.04
N PRO A 18 -1.05 -5.52 2.47
CA PRO A 18 -0.39 -4.43 3.20
C PRO A 18 0.16 -4.94 4.53
N ILE A 19 1.41 -4.62 4.83
CA ILE A 19 2.07 -5.06 6.06
C ILE A 19 1.69 -4.11 7.19
N GLU A 20 1.08 -4.65 8.25
CA GLU A 20 0.68 -3.91 9.44
C GLU A 20 1.73 -3.99 10.54
N ASP A 21 2.31 -5.17 10.75
CA ASP A 21 3.30 -5.40 11.78
C ASP A 21 4.29 -6.48 11.36
N VAL A 22 5.47 -6.47 11.98
CA VAL A 22 6.54 -7.42 11.72
C VAL A 22 7.09 -7.89 13.06
N MET A 23 7.20 -9.19 13.22
CA MET A 23 7.75 -9.78 14.43
C MET A 23 8.73 -10.91 14.11
N THR A 24 9.56 -11.22 15.08
CA THR A 24 10.46 -12.38 15.01
C THR A 24 9.95 -13.44 15.98
N ILE A 25 9.76 -14.65 15.45
CA ILE A 25 9.42 -15.82 16.28
C ILE A 25 10.68 -16.66 16.44
N SER A 26 11.09 -16.88 17.69
CA SER A 26 12.28 -17.67 18.02
C SER A 26 12.17 -19.08 17.39
N GLY A 27 13.21 -19.46 16.65
CA GLY A 27 13.26 -20.76 15.96
C GLY A 27 12.44 -20.86 14.67
N ARG A 28 11.65 -19.84 14.32
CA ARG A 28 10.80 -19.85 13.11
C ARG A 28 11.13 -18.75 12.11
N GLY A 29 11.64 -17.60 12.56
CA GLY A 29 12.06 -16.50 11.70
C GLY A 29 11.15 -15.28 11.74
N THR A 30 11.10 -14.56 10.62
CA THR A 30 10.37 -13.30 10.49
C THR A 30 8.93 -13.55 10.02
N VAL A 31 7.98 -12.89 10.70
CA VAL A 31 6.56 -12.96 10.37
C VAL A 31 6.05 -11.55 10.07
N ALA A 32 5.45 -11.36 8.91
CA ALA A 32 4.73 -10.15 8.54
C ALA A 32 3.23 -10.40 8.70
N THR A 33 2.54 -9.50 9.40
CA THR A 33 1.10 -9.60 9.61
C THR A 33 0.36 -8.55 8.81
N GLY A 34 -0.85 -8.88 8.40
CA GLY A 34 -1.72 -7.96 7.69
C GLY A 34 -2.99 -8.64 7.22
N ARG A 35 -3.82 -7.83 6.57
CA ARG A 35 -5.04 -8.31 5.92
C ARG A 35 -4.80 -8.42 4.42
N VAL A 36 -5.11 -9.55 3.84
CA VAL A 36 -5.00 -9.75 2.40
C VAL A 36 -6.03 -8.85 1.69
N GLU A 37 -5.53 -7.94 0.87
CA GLU A 37 -6.37 -6.99 0.12
C GLU A 37 -6.98 -7.66 -1.11
N ARG A 38 -6.20 -8.49 -1.80
CA ARG A 38 -6.63 -9.19 -3.02
C ARG A 38 -5.79 -10.43 -3.29
N GLY A 39 -6.32 -11.29 -4.14
CA GLY A 39 -5.61 -12.49 -4.61
C GLY A 39 -5.53 -13.59 -3.57
N MET A 40 -4.71 -14.58 -3.88
CA MET A 40 -4.49 -15.75 -3.05
C MET A 40 -3.00 -16.08 -3.01
N ALA A 41 -2.52 -16.52 -1.85
CA ALA A 41 -1.16 -17.01 -1.66
C ALA A 41 -1.17 -18.36 -1.00
N LYS A 42 -0.19 -19.19 -1.35
CA LYS A 42 0.03 -20.51 -0.76
C LYS A 42 1.41 -20.58 -0.12
N VAL A 43 1.56 -21.47 0.83
CA VAL A 43 2.88 -21.85 1.35
C VAL A 43 3.76 -22.33 0.18
N GLY A 44 4.95 -21.77 0.07
CA GLY A 44 5.89 -22.04 -1.02
C GLY A 44 5.92 -20.99 -2.12
N ASP A 45 4.96 -20.06 -2.14
CA ASP A 45 4.92 -19.00 -3.14
C ASP A 45 6.03 -17.98 -2.96
N ALA A 46 6.65 -17.59 -4.07
CA ALA A 46 7.59 -16.47 -4.12
C ALA A 46 6.83 -15.16 -4.03
N MET A 47 7.37 -14.21 -3.26
CA MET A 47 6.79 -12.88 -3.04
C MET A 47 7.85 -11.80 -3.08
N GLU A 48 7.42 -10.55 -3.21
CA GLU A 48 8.23 -9.35 -3.05
C GLU A 48 7.69 -8.49 -1.93
N ILE A 49 8.59 -7.77 -1.27
CA ILE A 49 8.23 -6.72 -0.31
C ILE A 49 8.61 -5.39 -0.95
N VAL A 50 7.64 -4.51 -1.11
CA VAL A 50 7.74 -3.28 -1.90
C VAL A 50 7.25 -2.06 -1.12
N GLY A 51 7.95 -0.94 -1.29
CA GLY A 51 7.57 0.35 -0.73
C GLY A 51 8.45 0.80 0.42
N ILE A 52 8.32 2.06 0.80
CA ILE A 52 9.03 2.76 1.88
C ILE A 52 10.55 2.77 1.70
N LYS A 53 11.18 1.62 1.63
CA LYS A 53 12.61 1.46 1.40
C LYS A 53 12.91 1.41 -0.10
N PRO A 54 14.09 1.87 -0.53
CA PRO A 54 14.42 1.94 -1.96
C PRO A 54 14.52 0.57 -2.63
N ASP A 55 14.95 -0.45 -1.89
CA ASP A 55 15.18 -1.78 -2.44
C ASP A 55 13.96 -2.68 -2.29
N ARG A 56 13.71 -3.48 -3.33
CA ARG A 56 12.74 -4.57 -3.26
C ARG A 56 13.41 -5.76 -2.61
N LEU A 57 12.66 -6.45 -1.77
CA LEU A 57 13.12 -7.70 -1.16
C LEU A 57 12.36 -8.87 -1.76
N SER A 58 13.11 -9.87 -2.21
CA SER A 58 12.53 -11.15 -2.63
C SER A 58 12.46 -12.07 -1.44
N THR A 59 11.35 -12.78 -1.31
CA THR A 59 11.12 -13.72 -0.21
C THR A 59 10.23 -14.86 -0.67
N THR A 60 10.10 -15.87 0.17
CA THR A 60 9.20 -17.00 -0.04
C THR A 60 8.38 -17.19 1.23
N ILE A 61 7.09 -17.42 1.06
CA ILE A 61 6.19 -17.76 2.17
C ILE A 61 6.50 -19.21 2.59
N THR A 62 6.98 -19.38 3.82
CA THR A 62 7.28 -20.71 4.37
C THR A 62 6.20 -21.21 5.32
N GLY A 63 5.28 -20.35 5.72
CA GLY A 63 4.13 -20.71 6.55
C GLY A 63 3.11 -19.61 6.55
N LEU A 64 1.86 -19.96 6.77
CA LEU A 64 0.72 -19.04 6.91
C LEU A 64 -0.05 -19.41 8.16
N GLU A 65 -0.44 -18.40 8.93
CA GLU A 65 -1.19 -18.60 10.18
C GLU A 65 -2.34 -17.61 10.26
N MET A 66 -3.45 -18.07 10.84
CA MET A 66 -4.58 -17.25 11.22
C MET A 66 -5.13 -17.76 12.55
N PHE A 67 -5.25 -16.87 13.55
CA PHE A 67 -5.70 -17.26 14.90
C PHE A 67 -4.91 -18.44 15.51
N ARG A 68 -3.57 -18.45 15.32
CA ARG A 68 -2.65 -19.51 15.77
C ARG A 68 -2.85 -20.87 15.09
N LYS A 69 -3.62 -20.90 14.01
CA LYS A 69 -3.78 -22.11 13.19
C LYS A 69 -2.98 -21.96 11.91
N SER A 70 -2.29 -23.03 11.54
CA SER A 70 -1.59 -23.10 10.26
C SER A 70 -2.59 -23.20 9.11
N LEU A 71 -2.30 -22.47 8.03
CA LEU A 71 -3.09 -22.50 6.80
C LEU A 71 -2.24 -22.96 5.64
N ASP A 72 -2.86 -23.64 4.68
CA ASP A 72 -2.21 -24.00 3.41
C ASP A 72 -2.21 -22.83 2.43
N PHE A 73 -3.24 -22.01 2.48
CA PHE A 73 -3.39 -20.82 1.64
C PHE A 73 -4.15 -19.71 2.37
N ALA A 74 -3.97 -18.48 1.86
CA ALA A 74 -4.69 -17.30 2.32
C ALA A 74 -5.32 -16.59 1.14
N GLU A 75 -6.48 -15.99 1.34
CA GLU A 75 -7.24 -15.28 0.30
C GLU A 75 -7.71 -13.90 0.78
N ALA A 76 -8.21 -13.10 -0.16
CA ALA A 76 -8.68 -11.74 0.12
C ALA A 76 -9.67 -11.73 1.29
N GLY A 77 -9.43 -10.80 2.23
CA GLY A 77 -10.20 -10.65 3.46
C GLY A 77 -9.61 -11.32 4.69
N ASP A 78 -8.68 -12.26 4.53
CA ASP A 78 -8.05 -12.96 5.64
C ASP A 78 -7.04 -12.08 6.37
N ASN A 79 -7.09 -12.08 7.70
CA ASN A 79 -6.04 -11.51 8.55
C ASN A 79 -5.04 -12.62 8.87
N ILE A 80 -3.82 -12.48 8.40
CA ILE A 80 -2.83 -13.54 8.47
C ILE A 80 -1.47 -13.08 9.00
N GLY A 81 -0.69 -14.04 9.47
CA GLY A 81 0.74 -13.92 9.65
C GLY A 81 1.43 -14.79 8.60
N ALA A 82 2.34 -14.19 7.83
CA ALA A 82 3.13 -14.89 6.83
C ALA A 82 4.56 -15.03 7.32
N LEU A 83 5.03 -16.29 7.44
CA LEU A 83 6.43 -16.57 7.69
C LEU A 83 7.21 -16.39 6.40
N LEU A 84 8.27 -15.60 6.46
CA LEU A 84 9.05 -15.17 5.30
C LEU A 84 10.49 -15.68 5.41
N ARG A 85 10.99 -16.25 4.32
CA ARG A 85 12.36 -16.76 4.25
C ARG A 85 13.35 -15.69 3.80
N GLY A 86 14.52 -15.66 4.45
CA GLY A 86 15.65 -14.86 3.98
C GLY A 86 15.54 -13.37 4.20
N VAL A 87 14.62 -12.92 5.04
CA VAL A 87 14.44 -11.52 5.40
C VAL A 87 14.42 -11.34 6.91
N ASP A 88 15.08 -10.29 7.37
CA ASP A 88 15.11 -9.94 8.79
C ASP A 88 14.04 -8.90 9.12
N ARG A 89 13.58 -8.91 10.36
CA ARG A 89 12.63 -7.91 10.86
C ARG A 89 13.08 -6.47 10.58
N THR A 90 14.39 -6.20 10.63
CA THR A 90 14.93 -4.86 10.40
C THR A 90 14.84 -4.40 8.95
N GLN A 91 14.63 -5.33 8.00
CA GLN A 91 14.50 -5.03 6.57
C GLN A 91 13.07 -4.71 6.16
N ILE A 92 12.09 -4.98 7.02
CA ILE A 92 10.67 -4.86 6.73
C ILE A 92 10.05 -3.88 7.71
N GLU A 93 9.10 -3.08 7.22
CA GLU A 93 8.36 -2.17 8.09
C GLU A 93 6.91 -1.97 7.63
N ARG A 94 6.10 -1.47 8.55
CA ARG A 94 4.73 -1.07 8.27
C ARG A 94 4.67 -0.08 7.12
N GLY A 95 3.71 -0.23 6.22
CA GLY A 95 3.55 0.59 5.04
C GLY A 95 4.07 -0.06 3.76
N GLN A 96 4.94 -1.06 3.88
CA GLN A 96 5.31 -1.90 2.76
C GLN A 96 4.18 -2.87 2.42
N VAL A 97 4.22 -3.45 1.24
CA VAL A 97 3.28 -4.50 0.83
C VAL A 97 4.02 -5.78 0.51
N LEU A 98 3.40 -6.90 0.84
CA LEU A 98 3.80 -8.21 0.37
C LEU A 98 2.97 -8.53 -0.86
N ALA A 99 3.60 -8.75 -2.00
CA ALA A 99 2.92 -8.90 -3.27
C ALA A 99 3.54 -9.96 -4.16
N LYS A 100 2.76 -10.45 -5.12
CA LYS A 100 3.28 -11.30 -6.19
C LYS A 100 4.39 -10.58 -6.94
N PRO A 101 5.54 -11.23 -7.23
CA PRO A 101 6.67 -10.56 -7.89
C PRO A 101 6.29 -9.87 -9.20
N GLY A 102 6.78 -8.64 -9.38
CA GLY A 102 6.60 -7.87 -10.61
C GLY A 102 5.22 -7.22 -10.80
N THR A 103 4.33 -7.27 -9.79
CA THR A 103 2.94 -6.79 -9.95
C THR A 103 2.69 -5.40 -9.37
N VAL A 104 3.49 -4.97 -8.42
CA VAL A 104 3.33 -3.67 -7.76
C VAL A 104 4.67 -2.95 -7.73
N HIS A 105 4.64 -1.63 -7.95
CA HIS A 105 5.84 -0.81 -8.01
C HIS A 105 5.75 0.36 -7.04
N PRO A 106 6.88 0.79 -6.43
CA PRO A 106 6.90 1.96 -5.57
C PRO A 106 6.97 3.23 -6.41
N HIS A 107 6.25 4.26 -5.99
CA HIS A 107 6.25 5.57 -6.63
C HIS A 107 6.30 6.68 -5.58
N LYS A 108 6.95 7.78 -5.93
CA LYS A 108 6.98 9.02 -5.13
C LYS A 108 6.11 10.11 -5.72
N VAL A 109 5.95 10.11 -7.04
CA VAL A 109 5.28 11.19 -7.76
C VAL A 109 4.02 10.66 -8.42
N PHE A 110 2.92 11.34 -8.19
CA PHE A 110 1.64 10.97 -8.81
C PHE A 110 0.73 12.18 -8.94
N GLU A 111 -0.28 12.04 -9.77
CA GLU A 111 -1.38 12.98 -9.87
C GLU A 111 -2.65 12.33 -9.32
N SER A 112 -3.44 13.09 -8.60
CA SER A 112 -4.64 12.61 -7.97
C SER A 112 -5.77 13.62 -8.05
N GLN A 113 -6.96 13.12 -8.36
CA GLN A 113 -8.19 13.88 -8.22
C GLN A 113 -8.57 13.90 -6.74
N VAL A 114 -8.58 15.09 -6.15
CA VAL A 114 -8.79 15.25 -4.70
C VAL A 114 -10.02 16.11 -4.44
N TYR A 115 -10.92 15.58 -3.62
CA TYR A 115 -12.03 16.33 -3.05
C TYR A 115 -11.64 16.81 -1.65
N VAL A 116 -11.67 18.11 -1.43
CA VAL A 116 -11.33 18.70 -0.13
C VAL A 116 -12.60 18.82 0.71
N LEU A 117 -12.65 18.08 1.80
CA LEU A 117 -13.81 18.06 2.70
C LEU A 117 -14.11 19.46 3.25
N THR A 118 -15.39 19.80 3.32
CA THR A 118 -15.87 21.01 3.95
C THR A 118 -15.81 20.89 5.47
N LYS A 119 -15.96 22.01 6.17
CA LYS A 119 -16.05 22.06 7.63
C LYS A 119 -17.15 21.14 8.16
N ASP A 120 -18.32 21.20 7.55
CA ASP A 120 -19.49 20.39 7.95
C ASP A 120 -19.26 18.89 7.74
N GLU A 121 -18.40 18.53 6.81
CA GLU A 121 -17.98 17.15 6.55
C GLU A 121 -16.81 16.68 7.45
N GLY A 122 -16.38 17.52 8.39
CA GLY A 122 -15.24 17.24 9.26
C GLY A 122 -13.90 17.66 8.68
N GLY A 123 -13.91 18.45 7.61
CA GLY A 123 -12.72 18.95 6.94
C GLY A 123 -12.17 20.24 7.52
N ARG A 124 -11.26 20.84 6.78
CA ARG A 124 -10.59 22.07 7.19
C ARG A 124 -11.49 23.31 7.00
N HIS A 125 -11.14 24.39 7.69
CA HIS A 125 -11.88 25.68 7.63
C HIS A 125 -11.22 26.69 6.69
N THR A 126 -9.95 26.45 6.34
CA THR A 126 -9.11 27.43 5.63
C THR A 126 -8.61 26.82 4.32
N PRO A 127 -8.32 27.68 3.31
CA PRO A 127 -7.70 27.21 2.09
C PRO A 127 -6.26 26.77 2.33
N PHE A 128 -5.70 26.06 1.37
CA PHE A 128 -4.27 25.81 1.32
C PHE A 128 -3.71 26.17 -0.07
N PHE A 129 -2.41 26.34 -0.13
CA PHE A 129 -1.68 26.82 -1.30
C PHE A 129 -0.71 25.76 -1.81
N SER A 130 -0.12 25.98 -2.99
CA SER A 130 0.97 25.15 -3.48
C SER A 130 2.10 25.08 -2.46
N ASN A 131 2.83 24.00 -2.44
CA ASN A 131 3.86 23.64 -1.46
C ASN A 131 3.34 23.26 -0.07
N TYR A 132 2.03 23.06 0.06
CA TYR A 132 1.46 22.47 1.27
C TYR A 132 1.99 21.05 1.47
N ARG A 133 2.35 20.72 2.72
CA ARG A 133 3.01 19.47 3.08
C ARG A 133 2.19 18.66 4.09
N PRO A 134 1.08 18.06 3.69
CA PRO A 134 0.29 17.23 4.59
C PRO A 134 0.84 15.81 4.70
N GLN A 135 0.26 15.02 5.61
CA GLN A 135 0.44 13.59 5.65
C GLN A 135 -0.55 12.92 4.72
N PHE A 136 -0.05 11.99 3.90
CA PHE A 136 -0.85 11.17 3.00
C PHE A 136 -0.95 9.76 3.58
N TYR A 137 -2.16 9.25 3.72
CA TYR A 137 -2.41 7.93 4.28
C TYR A 137 -2.57 6.91 3.16
N PHE A 138 -1.69 5.92 3.17
CA PHE A 138 -1.69 4.82 2.21
C PHE A 138 -1.81 3.51 2.96
N ARG A 139 -2.94 2.82 2.82
CA ARG A 139 -3.16 1.51 3.45
C ARG A 139 -2.83 1.52 4.96
N THR A 140 -1.61 1.12 5.33
CA THR A 140 -1.20 0.93 6.73
C THR A 140 -0.26 1.99 7.27
N THR A 141 0.10 2.99 6.46
CA THR A 141 1.04 4.04 6.88
C THR A 141 0.67 5.41 6.34
N ASP A 142 1.31 6.43 6.88
CA ASP A 142 1.25 7.79 6.39
C ASP A 142 2.64 8.25 5.95
N VAL A 143 2.66 9.10 4.93
CA VAL A 143 3.89 9.65 4.34
C VAL A 143 3.68 11.12 4.08
N THR A 144 4.67 11.94 4.41
CA THR A 144 4.67 13.36 4.09
C THR A 144 4.84 13.55 2.59
N GLY A 145 4.02 14.41 2.00
CA GLY A 145 4.13 14.77 0.59
C GLY A 145 3.95 16.27 0.38
N ILE A 146 4.36 16.72 -0.80
CA ILE A 146 4.25 18.13 -1.21
C ILE A 146 3.21 18.20 -2.32
N ILE A 147 2.21 19.07 -2.13
CA ILE A 147 1.17 19.32 -3.13
C ILE A 147 1.55 20.49 -4.01
N THR A 148 1.43 20.31 -5.32
CA THR A 148 1.47 21.39 -6.30
C THR A 148 0.11 21.48 -6.99
N LEU A 149 -0.51 22.64 -6.90
CA LEU A 149 -1.80 22.91 -7.55
C LEU A 149 -1.61 23.14 -9.06
N PRO A 150 -2.66 22.90 -9.87
CA PRO A 150 -2.58 23.16 -11.30
C PRO A 150 -2.21 24.61 -11.63
N GLU A 151 -1.58 24.81 -12.77
CA GLU A 151 -1.27 26.14 -13.28
C GLU A 151 -2.54 27.00 -13.34
N GLY A 152 -2.45 28.24 -12.84
CA GLY A 152 -3.58 29.15 -12.75
C GLY A 152 -4.44 28.99 -11.51
N THR A 153 -4.18 27.96 -10.68
CA THR A 153 -4.87 27.75 -9.41
C THR A 153 -3.94 28.20 -8.27
N GLU A 154 -4.29 29.26 -7.58
CA GLU A 154 -3.46 29.82 -6.49
C GLU A 154 -3.73 29.14 -5.16
N MET A 155 -4.99 28.76 -4.90
CA MET A 155 -5.40 28.14 -3.64
C MET A 155 -6.46 27.09 -3.87
N CYS A 156 -6.58 26.19 -2.92
CA CYS A 156 -7.62 25.17 -2.87
C CYS A 156 -8.48 25.42 -1.63
N MET A 157 -9.79 25.57 -1.84
CA MET A 157 -10.78 25.84 -0.80
C MET A 157 -11.46 24.56 -0.34
N PRO A 158 -11.94 24.50 0.93
CA PRO A 158 -12.83 23.42 1.34
C PRO A 158 -14.04 23.29 0.39
N GLY A 159 -14.33 22.07 -0.06
CA GLY A 159 -15.37 21.78 -1.04
C GLY A 159 -14.90 21.73 -2.49
N ASP A 160 -13.66 22.11 -2.76
CA ASP A 160 -13.09 22.05 -4.10
C ASP A 160 -12.74 20.61 -4.50
N ASN A 161 -12.86 20.33 -5.79
CA ASN A 161 -12.43 19.09 -6.41
C ASN A 161 -11.35 19.43 -7.45
N VAL A 162 -10.12 19.06 -7.19
CA VAL A 162 -8.95 19.52 -7.95
C VAL A 162 -8.01 18.35 -8.26
N MET A 163 -7.46 18.37 -9.47
CA MET A 163 -6.36 17.50 -9.85
C MET A 163 -5.06 18.05 -9.26
N MET A 164 -4.45 17.29 -8.37
CA MET A 164 -3.23 17.72 -7.68
C MET A 164 -2.03 16.89 -8.10
N HIS A 165 -0.89 17.57 -8.24
CA HIS A 165 0.40 16.91 -8.38
C HIS A 165 0.99 16.73 -6.98
N VAL A 166 1.41 15.50 -6.66
CA VAL A 166 1.94 15.15 -5.35
C VAL A 166 3.31 14.51 -5.49
N GLU A 167 4.25 14.98 -4.67
CA GLU A 167 5.57 14.37 -4.52
C GLU A 167 5.75 13.93 -3.07
N LEU A 168 5.86 12.62 -2.86
CA LEU A 168 6.08 12.04 -1.55
C LEU A 168 7.55 12.06 -1.16
N LEU A 169 7.85 12.20 0.12
CA LEU A 169 9.23 12.12 0.63
C LEU A 169 9.77 10.69 0.58
N THR A 170 8.88 9.71 0.63
CA THR A 170 9.23 8.28 0.65
C THR A 170 8.40 7.55 -0.40
N PRO A 171 8.99 6.59 -1.14
CA PRO A 171 8.21 5.84 -2.13
C PRO A 171 7.18 4.94 -1.45
N VAL A 172 6.03 4.79 -2.08
CA VAL A 172 4.93 3.95 -1.59
C VAL A 172 4.48 3.03 -2.73
N ALA A 173 4.18 1.79 -2.40
CA ALA A 173 3.59 0.86 -3.35
C ALA A 173 2.21 1.38 -3.76
N MET A 174 2.06 1.73 -5.02
CA MET A 174 0.81 2.28 -5.55
C MET A 174 0.59 1.90 -7.01
N GLU A 175 -0.63 2.05 -7.43
CA GLU A 175 -1.08 1.75 -8.79
C GLU A 175 -2.20 2.69 -9.19
N GLU A 176 -2.47 2.80 -10.49
CA GLU A 176 -3.57 3.61 -10.99
C GLU A 176 -4.91 3.13 -10.40
N GLY A 177 -5.77 4.09 -10.07
CA GLY A 177 -7.08 3.81 -9.50
C GLY A 177 -7.08 3.53 -8.00
N LEU A 178 -5.96 3.62 -7.31
CA LEU A 178 -5.88 3.53 -5.86
C LEU A 178 -6.66 4.69 -5.22
N ARG A 179 -7.51 4.38 -4.23
CA ARG A 179 -8.31 5.35 -3.49
C ARG A 179 -7.86 5.47 -2.05
#